data_a21d1cb7eee0802905e0c83126f98997
#
_entry.id   a21d1cb7eee0802905e0c83126f98997
#
_cell.length_a   1.000
_cell.length_b   1.000
_cell.length_c   1.000
_cell.angle_alpha   90.00
_cell.angle_beta   90.00
_cell.angle_gamma   90.00
#
_symmetry.space_group_name_H-M   'P 1'
#
loop_
_entity.id
_entity.type
_entity.pdbx_description
1 polymer ?
#
loop_
_entity_poly.entity_id
_entity_poly.type
_entity_poly.pdbx_seq_one_letter_code
_entity_poly.pdbx_strand_id
1 'polypeptide(L)'
;LKAKENKPSTGAPTVDKVVLATDAEFPIEGANFEQVVRIEGTNLGDITSLKFNDIEVDSKEVYSTYDMLLAPIPRALPKEVTNTIYITTKHGELSIPFVVSIPDLTINGLKNEFTQPGDTTVITGDNFDLYGITIEEAIVNLGNLPVNVIDATRTELTIEIPANATPKSTLTIKGANMDEAYKLTYMDPGVSQLFDFNNWPGSGAFTHSSQFPDAPKNFLCDGTLEGQPEPLVEGGKYIRFNNSVKAWGWMVMWAGYITVPAEVAADPSSYDLR
;
A
#
# COMPACT_ATOMS: atom_id res chain seq x y z
N LEU A 1 35.30 -24.30 -10.56
CA LEU A 1 33.91 -24.71 -10.83
C LEU A 1 33.88 -25.24 -12.27
N LYS A 2 33.74 -26.55 -12.48
CA LYS A 2 33.42 -27.08 -13.82
C LYS A 2 31.97 -26.76 -14.13
N ALA A 3 31.72 -26.07 -15.25
CA ALA A 3 30.37 -25.91 -15.76
C ALA A 3 29.78 -27.32 -15.97
N LYS A 4 28.61 -27.56 -15.38
CA LYS A 4 27.87 -28.82 -15.60
C LYS A 4 27.35 -28.77 -17.04
N GLU A 5 27.74 -29.74 -17.87
CA GLU A 5 27.23 -29.83 -19.24
C GLU A 5 25.70 -29.98 -19.19
N ASN A 6 25.00 -29.11 -19.91
CA ASN A 6 23.55 -29.20 -20.01
C ASN A 6 23.20 -30.37 -20.91
N LYS A 7 22.55 -31.40 -20.35
CA LYS A 7 22.03 -32.53 -21.12
C LYS A 7 20.84 -32.08 -21.96
N PRO A 8 20.66 -32.59 -23.19
CA PRO A 8 19.41 -32.40 -23.91
C PRO A 8 18.26 -33.12 -23.25
N SER A 9 17.08 -32.50 -23.21
CA SER A 9 15.85 -33.14 -22.81
C SER A 9 15.30 -33.99 -23.96
N THR A 10 14.97 -35.24 -23.70
CA THR A 10 14.51 -36.20 -24.75
C THR A 10 13.24 -36.92 -24.36
N GLY A 11 12.69 -36.68 -23.18
CA GLY A 11 11.50 -37.31 -22.66
C GLY A 11 10.61 -36.35 -21.90
N ALA A 12 9.48 -36.85 -21.40
CA ALA A 12 8.56 -36.04 -20.59
C ALA A 12 9.24 -35.51 -19.34
N PRO A 13 8.89 -34.29 -18.87
CA PRO A 13 9.45 -33.70 -17.67
C PRO A 13 9.04 -34.50 -16.42
N THR A 14 9.94 -34.53 -15.43
CA THR A 14 9.64 -35.02 -14.09
C THR A 14 10.07 -33.98 -13.07
N VAL A 15 9.43 -33.95 -11.90
CA VAL A 15 9.81 -33.07 -10.78
C VAL A 15 10.03 -33.93 -9.53
N ASP A 16 11.17 -33.72 -8.90
CA ASP A 16 11.55 -34.39 -7.66
C ASP A 16 11.20 -33.51 -6.44
N LYS A 17 11.46 -32.21 -6.54
CA LYS A 17 11.12 -31.22 -5.49
C LYS A 17 11.04 -29.80 -6.04
N VAL A 18 10.34 -28.94 -5.29
CA VAL A 18 10.34 -27.49 -5.45
C VAL A 18 10.93 -26.86 -4.20
N VAL A 19 11.81 -25.89 -4.36
CA VAL A 19 12.48 -25.15 -3.27
C VAL A 19 12.46 -23.66 -3.59
N LEU A 20 12.70 -22.79 -2.59
CA LEU A 20 13.05 -21.40 -2.86
C LEU A 20 14.45 -21.31 -3.45
N ALA A 21 14.67 -20.43 -4.43
CA ALA A 21 16.00 -20.22 -5.00
C ALA A 21 17.02 -19.71 -3.96
N THR A 22 16.53 -19.04 -2.92
CA THR A 22 17.32 -18.53 -1.78
C THR A 22 17.60 -19.58 -0.71
N ASP A 23 16.82 -20.69 -0.69
CA ASP A 23 16.96 -21.78 0.26
C ASP A 23 16.65 -23.12 -0.45
N ALA A 24 17.69 -23.70 -1.03
CA ALA A 24 17.57 -24.93 -1.82
C ALA A 24 17.58 -26.22 -0.97
N GLU A 25 17.69 -26.11 0.35
CA GLU A 25 17.78 -27.28 1.24
C GLU A 25 16.38 -27.89 1.52
N PHE A 26 15.39 -27.03 1.75
CA PHE A 26 14.07 -27.47 2.19
C PHE A 26 13.04 -27.43 1.06
N PRO A 27 12.40 -28.57 0.73
CA PRO A 27 11.26 -28.59 -0.18
C PRO A 27 10.10 -27.76 0.35
N ILE A 28 9.39 -27.09 -0.57
CA ILE A 28 8.21 -26.29 -0.28
C ILE A 28 7.01 -26.75 -1.11
N GLU A 29 5.80 -26.58 -0.57
CA GLU A 29 4.53 -26.87 -1.24
C GLU A 29 3.78 -25.59 -1.63
N GLY A 30 4.37 -24.42 -1.36
CA GLY A 30 3.80 -23.12 -1.69
C GLY A 30 4.77 -21.97 -1.45
N ALA A 31 4.47 -20.82 -2.04
CA ALA A 31 5.25 -19.60 -1.88
C ALA A 31 4.41 -18.35 -2.19
N ASN A 32 4.97 -17.15 -1.96
CA ASN A 32 4.33 -15.87 -2.23
C ASN A 32 4.65 -15.38 -3.66
N PHE A 33 3.88 -14.43 -4.16
CA PHE A 33 4.22 -13.68 -5.36
C PHE A 33 5.65 -13.12 -5.31
N GLU A 34 6.27 -12.98 -6.46
CA GLU A 34 7.61 -12.43 -6.66
C GLU A 34 8.75 -13.27 -6.07
N GLN A 35 8.47 -14.33 -5.29
CA GLN A 35 9.50 -15.27 -4.89
C GLN A 35 9.96 -16.10 -6.09
N VAL A 36 11.29 -16.30 -6.17
CA VAL A 36 11.87 -17.17 -7.19
C VAL A 36 11.90 -18.60 -6.66
N VAL A 37 11.25 -19.50 -7.38
CA VAL A 37 11.27 -20.92 -7.09
C VAL A 37 12.27 -21.64 -7.99
N ARG A 38 12.86 -22.69 -7.44
CA ARG A 38 13.71 -23.64 -8.16
C ARG A 38 13.00 -25.00 -8.16
N ILE A 39 12.71 -25.49 -9.35
CA ILE A 39 12.11 -26.80 -9.56
C ILE A 39 13.24 -27.74 -10.00
N GLU A 40 13.44 -28.82 -9.28
CA GLU A 40 14.46 -29.83 -9.56
C GLU A 40 13.79 -31.12 -10.06
N GLY A 41 14.40 -31.75 -11.07
CA GLY A 41 13.86 -32.97 -11.67
C GLY A 41 14.69 -33.43 -12.87
N THR A 42 14.00 -33.96 -13.90
CA THR A 42 14.64 -34.35 -15.17
C THR A 42 13.83 -33.92 -16.37
N ASN A 43 14.49 -33.75 -17.53
CA ASN A 43 13.86 -33.29 -18.78
C ASN A 43 13.14 -31.93 -18.66
N LEU A 44 13.63 -31.02 -17.80
CA LEU A 44 13.05 -29.68 -17.59
C LEU A 44 13.54 -28.65 -18.60
N GLY A 45 14.44 -29.01 -19.51
CA GLY A 45 14.85 -28.16 -20.63
C GLY A 45 13.76 -28.03 -21.71
N ASP A 46 13.99 -27.17 -22.71
CA ASP A 46 13.06 -26.92 -23.83
C ASP A 46 11.64 -26.53 -23.37
N ILE A 47 11.55 -25.75 -22.30
CA ILE A 47 10.27 -25.28 -21.76
C ILE A 47 9.55 -24.40 -22.78
N THR A 48 8.25 -24.61 -22.94
CA THR A 48 7.38 -23.81 -23.81
C THR A 48 6.33 -23.03 -23.04
N SER A 49 5.96 -23.49 -21.85
CA SER A 49 5.03 -22.79 -20.95
C SER A 49 5.29 -23.18 -19.50
N LEU A 50 5.23 -22.22 -18.61
CA LEU A 50 5.22 -22.40 -17.17
C LEU A 50 4.11 -21.55 -16.58
N LYS A 51 3.20 -22.16 -15.82
CA LYS A 51 2.10 -21.45 -15.17
C LYS A 51 2.04 -21.76 -13.68
N PHE A 52 1.70 -20.74 -12.90
CA PHE A 52 1.22 -20.89 -11.53
C PHE A 52 -0.27 -20.59 -11.52
N ASN A 53 -1.10 -21.57 -11.18
CA ASN A 53 -2.53 -21.54 -11.46
C ASN A 53 -2.76 -21.34 -12.98
N ASP A 54 -3.50 -20.32 -13.38
CA ASP A 54 -3.71 -19.95 -14.78
C ASP A 54 -2.77 -18.81 -15.28
N ILE A 55 -1.87 -18.32 -14.40
CA ILE A 55 -0.96 -17.20 -14.73
C ILE A 55 0.33 -17.72 -15.36
N GLU A 56 0.57 -17.31 -16.60
CA GLU A 56 1.78 -17.64 -17.36
C GLU A 56 2.98 -16.81 -16.85
N VAL A 57 4.13 -17.46 -16.67
CA VAL A 57 5.41 -16.78 -16.40
C VAL A 57 5.98 -16.27 -17.71
N ASP A 58 6.47 -15.02 -17.74
CA ASP A 58 7.18 -14.51 -18.94
C ASP A 58 8.37 -15.42 -19.26
N SER A 59 8.42 -15.92 -20.47
CA SER A 59 9.48 -16.82 -20.94
C SER A 59 10.89 -16.26 -20.77
N LYS A 60 11.03 -14.93 -20.73
CA LYS A 60 12.31 -14.23 -20.49
C LYS A 60 12.79 -14.35 -19.04
N GLU A 61 11.88 -14.63 -18.12
CA GLU A 61 12.17 -14.79 -16.69
C GLU A 61 12.37 -16.26 -16.31
N VAL A 62 12.14 -17.18 -17.25
CA VAL A 62 12.32 -18.61 -17.01
C VAL A 62 13.71 -19.05 -17.44
N TYR A 63 14.50 -19.56 -16.51
CA TYR A 63 15.75 -20.24 -16.81
C TYR A 63 15.58 -21.74 -16.64
N SER A 64 15.89 -22.53 -17.66
CA SER A 64 15.76 -23.98 -17.63
C SER A 64 16.98 -24.72 -18.13
N THR A 65 17.26 -25.85 -17.50
CA THR A 65 18.25 -26.85 -17.89
C THR A 65 17.58 -28.21 -17.86
N TYR A 66 18.35 -29.27 -18.21
CA TYR A 66 17.83 -30.65 -18.13
C TYR A 66 17.28 -30.99 -16.72
N ASP A 67 17.93 -30.54 -15.65
CA ASP A 67 17.66 -30.95 -14.27
C ASP A 67 17.13 -29.84 -13.36
N MET A 68 16.92 -28.65 -13.90
CA MET A 68 16.50 -27.50 -13.09
C MET A 68 15.73 -26.48 -13.91
N LEU A 69 14.73 -25.88 -13.26
CA LEU A 69 13.97 -24.74 -13.76
C LEU A 69 13.93 -23.67 -12.65
N LEU A 70 14.24 -22.42 -12.98
CA LEU A 70 14.14 -21.26 -12.10
C LEU A 70 13.16 -20.29 -12.70
N ALA A 71 12.21 -19.82 -11.89
CA ALA A 71 11.26 -18.80 -12.31
C ALA A 71 10.71 -18.02 -11.12
N PRO A 72 10.41 -16.72 -11.27
CA PRO A 72 9.64 -15.98 -10.29
C PRO A 72 8.17 -16.38 -10.36
N ILE A 73 7.48 -16.34 -9.24
CA ILE A 73 6.02 -16.46 -9.20
C ILE A 73 5.46 -15.10 -9.64
N PRO A 74 4.67 -15.03 -10.74
CA PRO A 74 4.14 -13.77 -11.25
C PRO A 74 3.26 -13.07 -10.21
N ARG A 75 3.39 -11.75 -10.11
CA ARG A 75 2.49 -10.94 -9.29
C ARG A 75 1.24 -10.57 -10.08
N ALA A 76 0.31 -11.50 -10.13
CA ALA A 76 -0.99 -11.31 -10.77
C ALA A 76 -2.04 -12.22 -10.11
N LEU A 77 -3.27 -11.71 -9.98
CA LEU A 77 -4.38 -12.51 -9.47
C LEU A 77 -4.79 -13.55 -10.52
N PRO A 78 -4.83 -14.85 -10.14
CA PRO A 78 -5.37 -15.87 -11.01
C PRO A 78 -6.89 -15.70 -11.17
N LYS A 79 -7.41 -15.99 -12.36
CA LYS A 79 -8.86 -16.11 -12.57
C LYS A 79 -9.40 -17.40 -11.97
N GLU A 80 -8.54 -18.42 -11.95
CA GLU A 80 -8.85 -19.73 -11.38
C GLU A 80 -7.71 -20.20 -10.47
N VAL A 81 -8.00 -20.39 -9.19
CA VAL A 81 -7.03 -20.88 -8.20
C VAL A 81 -7.04 -22.42 -8.23
N THR A 82 -6.11 -23.00 -8.97
CA THR A 82 -5.98 -24.47 -9.11
C THR A 82 -5.00 -25.07 -8.11
N ASN A 83 -4.21 -24.23 -7.41
CA ASN A 83 -3.12 -24.67 -6.53
C ASN A 83 -2.14 -25.61 -7.22
N THR A 84 -1.76 -25.27 -8.45
CA THR A 84 -0.98 -26.16 -9.32
C THR A 84 0.05 -25.36 -10.11
N ILE A 85 1.27 -25.91 -10.26
CA ILE A 85 2.23 -25.51 -11.29
C ILE A 85 2.01 -26.38 -12.50
N TYR A 86 1.87 -25.77 -13.67
CA TYR A 86 1.80 -26.44 -14.97
C TYR A 86 3.10 -26.20 -15.74
N ILE A 87 3.76 -27.26 -16.15
CA ILE A 87 5.02 -27.25 -16.88
C ILE A 87 4.78 -27.90 -18.23
N THR A 88 5.01 -27.17 -19.31
CA THR A 88 4.95 -27.71 -20.67
C THR A 88 6.31 -27.56 -21.33
N THR A 89 6.83 -28.65 -21.85
CA THR A 89 8.06 -28.73 -22.62
C THR A 89 7.76 -29.22 -24.04
N LYS A 90 8.75 -29.19 -24.92
CA LYS A 90 8.58 -29.82 -26.26
C LYS A 90 8.33 -31.32 -26.21
N HIS A 91 8.58 -31.97 -25.08
CA HIS A 91 8.56 -33.45 -24.93
C HIS A 91 7.42 -33.96 -24.04
N GLY A 92 6.58 -33.06 -23.51
CA GLY A 92 5.43 -33.44 -22.67
C GLY A 92 5.04 -32.38 -21.66
N GLU A 93 4.02 -32.71 -20.90
CA GLU A 93 3.41 -31.82 -19.89
C GLU A 93 3.44 -32.48 -18.52
N LEU A 94 3.50 -31.68 -17.49
CA LEU A 94 3.44 -32.09 -16.09
C LEU A 94 2.69 -31.06 -15.28
N SER A 95 1.92 -31.52 -14.33
CA SER A 95 1.30 -30.64 -13.30
C SER A 95 1.67 -31.16 -11.92
N ILE A 96 1.98 -30.24 -11.00
CA ILE A 96 2.31 -30.57 -9.61
C ILE A 96 1.53 -29.67 -8.66
N PRO A 97 1.05 -30.20 -7.51
CA PRO A 97 0.42 -29.38 -6.49
C PRO A 97 1.37 -28.30 -5.96
N PHE A 98 0.91 -27.07 -5.89
CA PHE A 98 1.69 -25.97 -5.34
C PHE A 98 0.78 -24.78 -5.02
N VAL A 99 0.85 -24.25 -3.80
CA VAL A 99 0.00 -23.15 -3.34
C VAL A 99 0.71 -21.82 -3.53
N VAL A 100 0.12 -20.92 -4.31
CA VAL A 100 0.54 -19.52 -4.35
C VAL A 100 -0.28 -18.73 -3.34
N SER A 101 0.39 -18.13 -2.36
CA SER A 101 -0.28 -17.25 -1.38
C SER A 101 -0.71 -15.96 -2.06
N ILE A 102 -2.01 -15.72 -2.09
CA ILE A 102 -2.60 -14.50 -2.64
C ILE A 102 -2.87 -13.55 -1.47
N PRO A 103 -2.24 -12.37 -1.41
CA PRO A 103 -2.49 -11.42 -0.34
C PRO A 103 -3.83 -10.71 -0.53
N ASP A 104 -4.52 -10.43 0.56
CA ASP A 104 -5.76 -9.68 0.57
C ASP A 104 -5.55 -8.19 0.26
N LEU A 105 -6.58 -7.57 -0.33
CA LEU A 105 -6.67 -6.12 -0.43
C LEU A 105 -6.86 -5.53 0.97
N THR A 106 -6.06 -4.52 1.28
CA THR A 106 -6.24 -3.71 2.48
C THR A 106 -6.45 -2.26 2.09
N ILE A 107 -7.47 -1.61 2.64
CA ILE A 107 -7.70 -0.16 2.54
C ILE A 107 -7.80 0.38 3.95
N ASN A 108 -6.82 1.19 4.36
CA ASN A 108 -6.74 1.74 5.72
C ASN A 108 -7.59 3.00 5.88
N GLY A 109 -7.80 3.76 4.79
CA GLY A 109 -8.57 5.00 4.80
C GLY A 109 -7.83 6.19 4.22
N LEU A 110 -8.40 7.36 4.39
CA LEU A 110 -7.83 8.63 3.96
C LEU A 110 -6.67 9.01 4.91
N LYS A 111 -5.54 9.41 4.35
CA LYS A 111 -4.38 9.94 5.09
C LYS A 111 -4.73 11.24 5.80
N ASN A 112 -5.61 12.04 5.21
CA ASN A 112 -6.21 13.21 5.82
C ASN A 112 -7.74 13.14 5.68
N GLU A 113 -8.41 12.80 6.76
CA GLU A 113 -9.89 12.68 6.81
C GLU A 113 -10.61 14.03 6.62
N PHE A 114 -9.90 15.16 6.79
CA PHE A 114 -10.44 16.52 6.68
C PHE A 114 -9.99 17.27 5.42
N THR A 115 -9.53 16.55 4.41
CA THR A 115 -9.18 17.17 3.12
C THR A 115 -10.36 17.96 2.58
N GLN A 116 -10.13 19.24 2.26
CA GLN A 116 -11.17 20.13 1.82
C GLN A 116 -11.60 19.83 0.35
N PRO A 117 -12.83 20.21 -0.04
CA PRO A 117 -13.25 20.15 -1.43
C PRO A 117 -12.29 20.95 -2.35
N GLY A 118 -11.84 20.34 -3.43
CA GLY A 118 -10.86 20.88 -4.36
C GLY A 118 -9.41 20.53 -4.05
N ASP A 119 -9.12 19.98 -2.88
CA ASP A 119 -7.77 19.55 -2.50
C ASP A 119 -7.52 18.07 -2.83
N THR A 120 -6.23 17.69 -2.84
CA THR A 120 -5.81 16.30 -3.04
C THR A 120 -5.62 15.58 -1.71
N THR A 121 -5.88 14.29 -1.69
CA THR A 121 -5.64 13.41 -0.56
C THR A 121 -5.19 12.03 -1.02
N VAL A 122 -4.65 11.26 -0.09
CA VAL A 122 -4.15 9.91 -0.34
C VAL A 122 -4.99 8.90 0.44
N ILE A 123 -5.43 7.85 -0.23
CA ILE A 123 -5.99 6.66 0.38
C ILE A 123 -4.84 5.66 0.54
N THR A 124 -4.64 5.16 1.74
CA THR A 124 -3.57 4.21 2.05
C THR A 124 -4.11 2.80 2.18
N GLY A 125 -3.26 1.83 1.83
CA GLY A 125 -3.62 0.42 1.90
C GLY A 125 -2.48 -0.49 1.50
N ASP A 126 -2.79 -1.66 0.96
CA ASP A 126 -1.83 -2.56 0.35
C ASP A 126 -2.49 -3.42 -0.73
N ASN A 127 -1.66 -3.85 -1.68
CA ASN A 127 -2.04 -4.69 -2.83
C ASN A 127 -3.01 -4.04 -3.82
N PHE A 128 -3.02 -2.73 -3.93
CA PHE A 128 -3.89 -1.98 -4.85
C PHE A 128 -3.72 -2.43 -6.30
N ASP A 129 -2.48 -2.64 -6.74
CA ASP A 129 -2.12 -3.12 -8.07
C ASP A 129 -2.80 -4.45 -8.44
N LEU A 130 -2.85 -5.40 -7.51
CA LEU A 130 -3.47 -6.71 -7.73
C LEU A 130 -4.99 -6.60 -7.92
N TYR A 131 -5.61 -5.69 -7.23
CA TYR A 131 -7.07 -5.55 -7.24
C TYR A 131 -7.57 -4.54 -8.29
N GLY A 132 -6.67 -4.07 -9.18
CA GLY A 132 -7.03 -3.15 -10.25
C GLY A 132 -7.36 -1.75 -9.76
N ILE A 133 -6.80 -1.36 -8.59
CA ILE A 133 -6.84 0.02 -8.11
C ILE A 133 -5.63 0.74 -8.73
N THR A 134 -5.75 1.10 -10.00
CA THR A 134 -4.74 1.79 -10.81
C THR A 134 -5.32 3.10 -11.36
N ILE A 135 -4.48 3.94 -11.96
CA ILE A 135 -4.95 5.19 -12.56
C ILE A 135 -5.96 4.92 -13.67
N GLU A 136 -5.75 3.84 -14.44
CA GLU A 136 -6.57 3.53 -15.62
C GLU A 136 -7.86 2.79 -15.27
N GLU A 137 -7.87 2.00 -14.20
CA GLU A 137 -8.95 1.04 -13.93
C GLU A 137 -9.79 1.38 -12.69
N ALA A 138 -9.24 2.18 -11.75
CA ALA A 138 -9.96 2.51 -10.54
C ALA A 138 -11.16 3.42 -10.81
N ILE A 139 -12.32 3.03 -10.32
CA ILE A 139 -13.52 3.86 -10.31
C ILE A 139 -13.72 4.38 -8.89
N VAL A 140 -13.55 5.69 -8.72
CA VAL A 140 -13.71 6.36 -7.42
C VAL A 140 -14.86 7.36 -7.54
N ASN A 141 -15.80 7.31 -6.58
CA ASN A 141 -16.91 8.25 -6.53
C ASN A 141 -17.11 8.75 -5.10
N LEU A 142 -17.50 10.00 -4.97
CA LEU A 142 -17.94 10.61 -3.72
C LEU A 142 -19.43 10.93 -3.79
N GLY A 143 -20.27 10.08 -3.21
CA GLY A 143 -21.68 10.06 -3.49
C GLY A 143 -21.93 9.80 -4.98
N ASN A 144 -22.53 10.77 -5.67
CA ASN A 144 -22.75 10.72 -7.12
C ASN A 144 -21.68 11.47 -7.94
N LEU A 145 -20.65 12.02 -7.30
CA LEU A 145 -19.63 12.81 -7.96
C LEU A 145 -18.46 11.87 -8.34
N PRO A 146 -18.04 11.84 -9.61
CA PRO A 146 -16.82 11.14 -9.98
C PRO A 146 -15.61 11.85 -9.35
N VAL A 147 -14.66 11.07 -8.88
CA VAL A 147 -13.42 11.53 -8.25
C VAL A 147 -12.27 11.28 -9.22
N ASN A 148 -11.43 12.29 -9.42
CA ASN A 148 -10.25 12.18 -10.26
C ASN A 148 -9.15 11.41 -9.52
N VAL A 149 -8.64 10.35 -10.13
CA VAL A 149 -7.46 9.61 -9.68
C VAL A 149 -6.24 10.25 -10.31
N ILE A 150 -5.32 10.74 -9.48
CA ILE A 150 -4.12 11.47 -9.91
C ILE A 150 -2.95 10.51 -10.04
N ASP A 151 -2.78 9.62 -9.05
CA ASP A 151 -1.69 8.65 -8.99
C ASP A 151 -2.13 7.40 -8.24
N ALA A 152 -1.53 6.27 -8.59
CA ALA A 152 -1.78 4.99 -7.92
C ALA A 152 -0.49 4.17 -7.84
N THR A 153 -0.21 3.67 -6.66
CA THR A 153 0.87 2.74 -6.37
C THR A 153 0.33 1.46 -5.73
N ARG A 154 1.20 0.55 -5.35
CA ARG A 154 0.82 -0.66 -4.62
C ARG A 154 0.12 -0.37 -3.28
N THR A 155 0.44 0.76 -2.63
CA THR A 155 0.02 1.09 -1.26
C THR A 155 -0.71 2.40 -1.11
N GLU A 156 -0.73 3.25 -2.13
CA GLU A 156 -1.33 4.58 -2.08
C GLU A 156 -2.12 4.88 -3.36
N LEU A 157 -3.28 5.50 -3.19
CA LEU A 157 -4.12 6.04 -4.25
C LEU A 157 -4.33 7.52 -3.99
N THR A 158 -3.76 8.37 -4.84
CA THR A 158 -3.92 9.82 -4.76
C THR A 158 -5.15 10.26 -5.55
N ILE A 159 -6.04 10.98 -4.89
CA ILE A 159 -7.30 11.46 -5.47
C ILE A 159 -7.48 12.95 -5.23
N GLU A 160 -8.26 13.60 -6.11
CA GLU A 160 -8.70 14.97 -5.95
C GLU A 160 -10.15 14.98 -5.45
N ILE A 161 -10.40 15.60 -4.30
CA ILE A 161 -11.75 15.75 -3.76
C ILE A 161 -12.54 16.73 -4.63
N PRO A 162 -13.71 16.37 -5.17
CA PRO A 162 -14.50 17.29 -5.99
C PRO A 162 -14.82 18.60 -5.29
N ALA A 163 -14.70 19.74 -5.99
CA ALA A 163 -14.92 21.07 -5.42
C ALA A 163 -16.33 21.28 -4.80
N ASN A 164 -17.29 20.48 -5.23
CA ASN A 164 -18.67 20.47 -4.71
C ASN A 164 -18.96 19.28 -3.77
N ALA A 165 -17.89 18.65 -3.24
CA ALA A 165 -18.02 17.60 -2.25
C ALA A 165 -18.71 18.10 -0.98
N THR A 166 -19.54 17.26 -0.39
CA THR A 166 -20.20 17.55 0.89
C THR A 166 -19.78 16.58 1.97
N PRO A 167 -19.58 17.04 3.21
CA PRO A 167 -19.32 16.16 4.35
C PRO A 167 -20.38 15.06 4.46
N LYS A 168 -20.00 13.92 5.03
CA LYS A 168 -20.85 12.73 5.23
C LYS A 168 -21.19 11.97 3.94
N SER A 169 -20.66 12.38 2.80
CA SER A 169 -20.80 11.62 1.56
C SER A 169 -20.02 10.31 1.63
N THR A 170 -20.56 9.27 1.01
CA THR A 170 -19.85 7.99 0.89
C THR A 170 -18.82 8.06 -0.22
N LEU A 171 -17.57 7.84 0.10
CA LEU A 171 -16.50 7.64 -0.85
C LEU A 171 -16.44 6.14 -1.19
N THR A 172 -16.58 5.81 -2.46
CA THR A 172 -16.53 4.44 -2.97
C THR A 172 -15.28 4.26 -3.83
N ILE A 173 -14.60 3.14 -3.67
CA ILE A 173 -13.41 2.76 -4.41
C ILE A 173 -13.65 1.38 -5.00
N LYS A 174 -13.55 1.24 -6.30
CA LYS A 174 -13.74 0.00 -7.03
C LYS A 174 -12.59 -0.20 -8.01
N GLY A 175 -11.78 -1.22 -7.81
CA GLY A 175 -10.81 -1.68 -8.78
C GLY A 175 -11.40 -2.73 -9.72
N ALA A 176 -10.73 -2.99 -10.84
CA ALA A 176 -11.20 -3.92 -11.87
C ALA A 176 -11.35 -5.36 -11.36
N ASN A 177 -10.50 -5.78 -10.42
CA ASN A 177 -10.48 -7.12 -9.85
C ASN A 177 -11.17 -7.23 -8.49
N MET A 178 -12.01 -6.27 -8.14
CA MET A 178 -12.82 -6.31 -6.91
C MET A 178 -14.24 -6.75 -7.23
N ASP A 179 -14.83 -7.59 -6.41
CA ASP A 179 -16.26 -7.97 -6.54
C ASP A 179 -17.17 -6.82 -6.16
N GLU A 180 -16.86 -6.14 -5.04
CA GLU A 180 -17.63 -5.02 -4.53
C GLU A 180 -16.76 -3.78 -4.32
N ALA A 181 -17.39 -2.60 -4.35
CA ALA A 181 -16.71 -1.35 -4.03
C ALA A 181 -16.47 -1.24 -2.52
N TYR A 182 -15.26 -0.84 -2.15
CA TYR A 182 -14.96 -0.44 -0.77
C TYR A 182 -15.59 0.91 -0.47
N LYS A 183 -16.04 1.13 0.78
CA LYS A 183 -16.77 2.33 1.19
C LYS A 183 -16.10 2.97 2.38
N LEU A 184 -15.89 4.27 2.29
CA LEU A 184 -15.46 5.17 3.35
C LEU A 184 -16.48 6.29 3.51
N THR A 185 -16.53 6.91 4.68
CA THR A 185 -17.29 8.14 4.87
C THR A 185 -16.33 9.33 4.80
N TYR A 186 -16.52 10.18 3.83
CA TYR A 186 -15.78 11.43 3.68
C TYR A 186 -16.22 12.43 4.74
N MET A 187 -15.26 13.01 5.48
CA MET A 187 -15.56 13.85 6.65
C MET A 187 -16.57 13.18 7.56
N ASP A 188 -16.17 12.03 8.15
CA ASP A 188 -17.02 11.18 8.99
C ASP A 188 -17.79 12.02 10.02
N PRO A 189 -19.12 11.84 10.11
CA PRO A 189 -19.93 12.56 11.09
C PRO A 189 -19.58 12.26 12.56
N GLY A 190 -18.91 11.15 12.82
CA GLY A 190 -18.40 10.80 14.16
C GLY A 190 -17.11 11.50 14.53
N VAL A 191 -16.50 12.25 13.59
CA VAL A 191 -15.22 12.94 13.82
C VAL A 191 -15.41 14.44 13.69
N SER A 192 -15.00 15.20 14.70
CA SER A 192 -14.97 16.66 14.69
C SER A 192 -13.54 17.13 14.75
N GLN A 193 -13.13 17.95 13.80
CA GLN A 193 -11.81 18.57 13.83
C GLN A 193 -11.77 19.64 14.92
N LEU A 194 -11.02 19.39 15.99
CA LEU A 194 -10.85 20.34 17.11
C LEU A 194 -9.86 21.42 16.78
N PHE A 195 -8.91 21.13 15.89
CA PHE A 195 -7.82 22.04 15.56
C PHE A 195 -7.31 21.83 14.14
N ASP A 196 -7.07 22.92 13.42
CA ASP A 196 -6.52 22.90 12.06
C ASP A 196 -5.25 23.77 12.00
N PHE A 197 -4.10 23.11 11.89
CA PHE A 197 -2.81 23.81 11.77
C PHE A 197 -2.64 24.51 10.42
N ASN A 198 -3.35 24.09 9.36
CA ASN A 198 -3.24 24.69 8.04
C ASN A 198 -3.84 26.11 8.02
N ASN A 199 -4.89 26.33 8.80
CA ASN A 199 -5.59 27.59 8.92
C ASN A 199 -5.17 28.40 10.18
N TRP A 200 -3.92 28.28 10.60
CA TRP A 200 -3.39 29.02 11.71
C TRP A 200 -3.30 30.53 11.42
N PRO A 201 -3.70 31.42 12.35
CA PRO A 201 -4.23 31.22 13.70
C PRO A 201 -5.76 31.03 13.75
N GLY A 202 -6.41 30.71 12.66
CA GLY A 202 -7.86 30.82 12.44
C GLY A 202 -8.76 29.93 13.28
N SER A 203 -8.28 28.81 13.81
CA SER A 203 -9.10 27.91 14.60
C SER A 203 -8.87 28.06 16.11
N GLY A 204 -8.92 29.25 16.61
CA GLY A 204 -9.18 29.46 18.01
C GLY A 204 -7.96 29.45 18.92
N ALA A 205 -7.87 28.70 19.86
CA ALA A 205 -7.27 28.79 21.16
C ALA A 205 -5.81 28.34 21.26
N PHE A 206 -5.06 28.28 20.17
CA PHE A 206 -3.67 27.88 20.21
C PHE A 206 -2.75 29.11 20.14
N THR A 207 -2.12 29.47 21.23
CA THR A 207 -1.14 30.54 21.28
C THR A 207 0.24 29.97 21.58
N HIS A 208 1.27 30.46 20.90
CA HIS A 208 2.64 30.10 21.28
C HIS A 208 3.12 30.97 22.45
N SER A 209 4.00 30.42 23.26
CA SER A 209 4.65 31.14 24.32
C SER A 209 5.73 32.06 23.76
N SER A 210 5.76 33.30 24.23
CA SER A 210 6.84 34.26 23.95
C SER A 210 8.21 33.88 24.56
N GLN A 211 8.27 32.78 25.30
CA GLN A 211 9.52 32.25 25.88
C GLN A 211 10.38 31.50 24.82
N PHE A 212 9.89 31.32 23.61
CA PHE A 212 10.66 30.76 22.52
C PHE A 212 11.05 31.83 21.52
N PRO A 213 12.29 32.39 21.59
CA PRO A 213 12.74 33.43 20.67
C PRO A 213 12.73 32.99 19.20
N ASP A 214 12.85 31.69 18.95
CA ASP A 214 12.77 31.07 17.62
C ASP A 214 11.41 30.42 17.34
N ALA A 215 10.34 30.88 17.99
CA ALA A 215 9.01 30.32 17.89
C ALA A 215 8.53 30.09 16.43
N PRO A 216 8.73 30.99 15.46
CA PRO A 216 8.35 30.73 14.07
C PRO A 216 9.05 29.53 13.45
N LYS A 217 10.32 29.27 13.82
CA LYS A 217 11.07 28.12 13.31
C LYS A 217 10.73 26.81 14.01
N ASN A 218 10.37 26.89 15.28
CA ASN A 218 10.22 25.72 16.15
C ASN A 218 8.78 25.42 16.54
N PHE A 219 7.83 26.21 16.13
CA PHE A 219 6.47 26.07 16.58
C PHE A 219 5.52 25.64 15.46
N LEU A 220 5.18 26.53 14.56
CA LEU A 220 4.38 26.22 13.39
C LEU A 220 5.30 26.15 12.18
N CYS A 221 5.40 24.99 11.57
CA CYS A 221 6.29 24.70 10.46
C CYS A 221 5.50 24.24 9.25
N ASP A 222 6.01 24.56 8.06
CA ASP A 222 5.48 24.14 6.76
C ASP A 222 6.54 23.47 5.87
N GLY A 223 7.71 23.18 6.41
CA GLY A 223 8.82 22.58 5.68
C GLY A 223 9.66 23.56 4.85
N THR A 224 9.31 24.84 4.80
CA THR A 224 10.00 25.82 3.92
C THR A 224 11.31 26.35 4.47
N LEU A 225 11.55 26.23 5.77
CA LEU A 225 12.77 26.72 6.42
C LEU A 225 13.82 25.60 6.53
N GLU A 226 15.09 26.00 6.39
CA GLU A 226 16.23 25.07 6.52
C GLU A 226 16.17 24.26 7.83
N GLY A 227 16.33 22.93 7.70
CA GLY A 227 16.28 22.00 8.83
C GLY A 227 14.88 21.67 9.33
N GLN A 228 13.82 22.10 8.65
CA GLN A 228 12.46 21.62 8.88
C GLN A 228 12.21 20.35 8.05
N PRO A 229 11.67 19.27 8.64
CA PRO A 229 11.17 18.15 7.85
C PRO A 229 9.96 18.59 7.02
N GLU A 230 9.73 17.91 5.91
CA GLU A 230 8.54 18.13 5.10
C GLU A 230 7.27 17.73 5.87
N PRO A 231 6.16 18.46 5.69
CA PRO A 231 4.87 18.05 6.23
C PRO A 231 4.45 16.67 5.70
N LEU A 232 3.68 15.92 6.48
CA LEU A 232 3.12 14.64 6.06
C LEU A 232 2.13 14.76 4.88
N VAL A 233 1.56 15.95 4.71
CA VAL A 233 0.66 16.30 3.62
C VAL A 233 1.25 17.48 2.89
N GLU A 234 1.33 17.43 1.56
CA GLU A 234 1.84 18.54 0.74
C GLU A 234 1.06 19.83 1.03
N GLY A 235 1.78 20.92 1.23
CA GLY A 235 1.21 22.21 1.63
C GLY A 235 0.67 22.28 3.07
N GLY A 236 0.77 21.18 3.82
CA GLY A 236 0.34 21.12 5.20
C GLY A 236 1.25 21.84 6.17
N LYS A 237 0.78 22.02 7.39
CA LYS A 237 1.55 22.60 8.49
C LYS A 237 1.54 21.67 9.71
N TYR A 238 2.55 21.81 10.54
CA TYR A 238 2.71 21.00 11.75
C TYR A 238 3.38 21.80 12.87
N ILE A 239 3.20 21.31 14.09
CA ILE A 239 3.96 21.85 15.23
C ILE A 239 5.26 21.07 15.38
N ARG A 240 6.35 21.78 15.50
CA ARG A 240 7.68 21.24 15.77
C ARG A 240 8.19 21.74 17.11
N PHE A 241 8.73 20.81 17.88
CA PHE A 241 9.48 21.08 19.09
C PHE A 241 10.93 20.64 18.89
N ASN A 242 11.84 21.58 18.79
CA ASN A 242 13.26 21.30 18.69
C ASN A 242 14.01 22.26 19.61
N ASN A 243 14.08 21.91 20.88
CA ASN A 243 14.75 22.72 21.87
C ASN A 243 15.42 21.85 22.94
N SER A 244 16.44 22.40 23.60
CA SER A 244 17.07 21.76 24.75
C SER A 244 16.65 22.49 26.04
N VAL A 245 16.29 21.69 27.05
CA VAL A 245 15.92 22.17 28.36
C VAL A 245 17.11 22.00 29.30
N LYS A 246 17.54 23.08 29.96
CA LYS A 246 18.54 23.00 31.02
C LYS A 246 17.95 22.26 32.24
N ALA A 247 18.81 21.66 33.04
CA ALA A 247 18.39 21.06 34.30
C ALA A 247 17.60 22.10 35.13
N TRP A 248 16.45 21.71 35.64
CA TRP A 248 15.47 22.58 36.34
C TRP A 248 14.82 23.70 35.50
N GLY A 249 15.00 23.66 34.16
CA GLY A 249 14.31 24.54 33.24
C GLY A 249 12.85 24.11 33.01
N TRP A 250 11.96 25.08 32.91
CA TRP A 250 10.58 24.83 32.49
C TRP A 250 10.51 24.84 30.97
N MET A 251 9.86 23.83 30.41
CA MET A 251 9.50 23.82 29.01
C MET A 251 8.00 24.12 28.88
N VAL A 252 7.66 25.40 28.82
CA VAL A 252 6.31 25.81 28.44
C VAL A 252 6.29 25.98 26.93
N MET A 253 5.70 25.04 26.23
CA MET A 253 5.72 25.03 24.78
C MET A 253 4.60 25.88 24.18
N TRP A 254 3.50 26.02 24.89
CA TRP A 254 2.35 26.84 24.49
C TRP A 254 1.46 27.14 25.71
N ALA A 255 0.73 28.21 25.60
CA ALA A 255 -0.32 28.55 26.58
C ALA A 255 -1.61 28.86 25.81
N GLY A 256 -2.65 28.16 26.14
CA GLY A 256 -3.95 28.28 25.49
C GLY A 256 -4.88 27.13 25.85
N TYR A 257 -6.02 27.11 25.23
CA TYR A 257 -7.02 26.06 25.41
C TYR A 257 -7.69 25.75 24.06
N ILE A 258 -8.15 24.53 23.90
CA ILE A 258 -9.00 24.13 22.79
C ILE A 258 -10.45 24.21 23.29
N THR A 259 -11.29 24.92 22.56
CA THR A 259 -12.74 24.91 22.84
C THR A 259 -13.31 23.59 22.38
N VAL A 260 -13.73 22.78 23.30
CA VAL A 260 -14.38 21.51 23.02
C VAL A 260 -15.80 21.76 22.54
N PRO A 261 -16.28 21.12 21.45
CA PRO A 261 -17.68 21.25 21.01
C PRO A 261 -18.66 20.89 22.13
N ALA A 262 -19.79 21.58 22.17
CA ALA A 262 -20.76 21.44 23.27
C ALA A 262 -21.29 20.02 23.43
N GLU A 263 -21.47 19.29 22.33
CA GLU A 263 -21.89 17.89 22.30
C GLU A 263 -20.84 16.96 22.93
N VAL A 264 -19.56 17.21 22.66
CA VAL A 264 -18.44 16.46 23.27
C VAL A 264 -18.31 16.78 24.75
N ALA A 265 -18.49 18.05 25.12
CA ALA A 265 -18.45 18.46 26.52
C ALA A 265 -19.64 17.89 27.35
N ALA A 266 -20.78 17.65 26.71
CA ALA A 266 -21.97 17.07 27.34
C ALA A 266 -21.83 15.55 27.60
N ASP A 267 -21.12 14.84 26.75
CA ASP A 267 -20.88 13.38 26.89
C ASP A 267 -19.47 13.00 26.40
N PRO A 268 -18.42 13.31 27.17
CA PRO A 268 -17.04 13.03 26.78
C PRO A 268 -16.73 11.54 26.61
N SER A 269 -17.50 10.68 27.28
CA SER A 269 -17.27 9.22 27.25
C SER A 269 -17.64 8.56 25.91
N SER A 270 -18.44 9.25 25.10
CA SER A 270 -18.85 8.79 23.75
C SER A 270 -17.90 9.23 22.64
N TYR A 271 -16.79 9.88 22.97
CA TYR A 271 -15.83 10.40 22.00
C TYR A 271 -14.39 9.98 22.32
N ASP A 272 -13.65 9.65 21.30
CA ASP A 272 -12.22 9.39 21.37
C ASP A 272 -11.43 10.53 20.73
N LEU A 273 -10.31 10.92 21.36
CA LEU A 273 -9.36 11.85 20.75
C LEU A 273 -8.42 11.07 19.84
N ARG A 274 -8.42 11.40 18.56
CA ARG A 274 -7.55 10.83 17.53
C ARG A 274 -6.46 11.81 17.09
#